data_10f351e9f46113e353485ce70b0e2bbf
#
_entry.id   10f351e9f46113e353485ce70b0e2bbf
#
_cell.length_a   1.000
_cell.length_b   1.000
_cell.length_c   1.000
_cell.angle_alpha   90.00
_cell.angle_beta   90.00
_cell.angle_gamma   90.00
#
_symmetry.space_group_name_H-M   'P 1'
#
loop_
_entity.id
_entity.type
_entity.pdbx_description
1 polymer ?
#
loop_
_entity_poly.entity_id
_entity_poly.type
_entity_poly.pdbx_seq_one_letter_code
_entity_poly.pdbx_strand_id
1 'polypeptide(L)'
;MTSTPIILAEGISKRFGENQVLTRVSLPVMERDVVCVVGPSGSGKTTLLRCLALLETPSEGRIVMQGNTISTPAQEKPVKAAARAVRSDIGMVFQHFNLWPHMSVLENLIEAPVRVKKMARAEAIAAAEALLKKVDLLDKRDAYPARLSGGQQQRVAIARALAMSPKVLLFDEATSALDPELRREVLQVMRQLAAEGMTMLVVTHEMNFARHVGTRTVFMDRGEIVEEAPGAAFFDAPKTERAQRFLQQFEE
;
A
#
# COMPACT_ATOMS: atom_id res chain seq x y z
N MET A 1 1.15 13.45 -24.49
CA MET A 1 2.34 13.12 -23.69
C MET A 1 1.98 11.95 -22.82
N THR A 2 2.53 10.78 -23.03
CA THR A 2 2.30 9.61 -22.17
C THR A 2 3.01 9.86 -20.84
N SER A 3 2.24 10.07 -19.78
CA SER A 3 2.79 10.27 -18.44
C SER A 3 3.51 8.99 -17.99
N THR A 4 4.73 9.13 -17.48
CA THR A 4 5.52 8.00 -16.95
C THR A 4 4.93 7.53 -15.62
N PRO A 5 4.69 6.23 -15.41
CA PRO A 5 4.21 5.72 -14.13
C PRO A 5 5.20 5.98 -13.01
N ILE A 6 4.68 6.30 -11.82
CA ILE A 6 5.51 6.49 -10.63
C ILE A 6 6.16 5.16 -10.21
N ILE A 7 5.39 4.07 -10.28
CA ILE A 7 5.87 2.70 -10.09
C ILE A 7 5.17 1.77 -11.10
N LEU A 8 5.92 0.81 -11.63
CA LEU A 8 5.46 -0.15 -12.64
C LEU A 8 5.94 -1.56 -12.27
N ALA A 9 5.02 -2.49 -12.10
CA ALA A 9 5.30 -3.90 -12.27
C ALA A 9 5.26 -4.20 -13.77
N GLU A 10 6.33 -4.79 -14.34
CA GLU A 10 6.42 -5.10 -15.76
C GLU A 10 6.67 -6.59 -15.96
N GLY A 11 5.61 -7.32 -16.33
CA GLY A 11 5.63 -8.75 -16.61
C GLY A 11 6.12 -9.60 -15.43
N ILE A 12 5.86 -9.18 -14.19
CA ILE A 12 6.39 -9.90 -13.03
C ILE A 12 5.69 -11.24 -12.82
N SER A 13 6.49 -12.27 -12.61
CA SER A 13 6.06 -13.57 -12.11
C SER A 13 6.73 -13.84 -10.76
N LYS A 14 6.06 -14.58 -9.89
CA LYS A 14 6.62 -14.99 -8.60
C LYS A 14 6.29 -16.44 -8.30
N ARG A 15 7.33 -17.20 -7.94
CA ARG A 15 7.23 -18.56 -7.44
C ARG A 15 7.79 -18.68 -6.03
N PHE A 16 7.18 -19.54 -5.24
CA PHE A 16 7.70 -20.01 -3.96
C PHE A 16 7.83 -21.54 -4.05
N GLY A 17 9.07 -22.02 -4.24
CA GLY A 17 9.31 -23.39 -4.64
C GLY A 17 8.63 -23.69 -5.98
N GLU A 18 7.79 -24.72 -6.03
CA GLU A 18 7.02 -25.10 -7.22
C GLU A 18 5.70 -24.29 -7.38
N ASN A 19 5.28 -23.58 -6.35
CA ASN A 19 3.99 -22.87 -6.38
C ASN A 19 4.11 -21.53 -7.11
N GLN A 20 3.44 -21.42 -8.26
CA GLN A 20 3.31 -20.17 -9.02
C GLN A 20 2.22 -19.31 -8.39
N VAL A 21 2.59 -18.11 -7.89
CA VAL A 21 1.68 -17.18 -7.19
C VAL A 21 1.35 -15.97 -8.05
N LEU A 22 2.29 -15.49 -8.88
CA LEU A 22 2.05 -14.43 -9.86
C LEU A 22 2.50 -14.89 -11.23
N THR A 23 1.71 -14.59 -12.27
CA THR A 23 1.94 -14.95 -13.65
C THR A 23 1.90 -13.71 -14.54
N ARG A 24 3.05 -13.22 -15.00
CA ARG A 24 3.24 -12.09 -15.93
C ARG A 24 2.41 -10.84 -15.62
N VAL A 25 2.27 -10.49 -14.35
CA VAL A 25 1.51 -9.32 -13.92
C VAL A 25 2.19 -8.04 -14.38
N SER A 26 1.46 -7.19 -15.09
CA SER A 26 1.89 -5.83 -15.46
C SER A 26 0.90 -4.82 -14.91
N LEU A 27 1.39 -3.90 -14.08
CA LEU A 27 0.56 -2.90 -13.42
C LEU A 27 1.30 -1.56 -13.32
N PRO A 28 0.96 -0.58 -14.16
CA PRO A 28 1.43 0.79 -13.99
C PRO A 28 0.59 1.49 -12.90
N VAL A 29 1.24 2.26 -12.04
CA VAL A 29 0.59 3.16 -11.09
C VAL A 29 1.05 4.57 -11.42
N MET A 30 0.10 5.44 -11.75
CA MET A 30 0.38 6.83 -12.11
C MET A 30 0.41 7.70 -10.86
N GLU A 31 1.01 8.88 -10.96
CA GLU A 31 0.97 9.86 -9.89
C GLU A 31 -0.48 10.26 -9.59
N ARG A 32 -0.85 10.31 -8.30
CA ARG A 32 -2.19 10.56 -7.79
C ARG A 32 -3.24 9.48 -8.08
N ASP A 33 -2.83 8.33 -8.62
CA ASP A 33 -3.72 7.18 -8.70
C ASP A 33 -4.06 6.63 -7.31
N VAL A 34 -5.30 6.21 -7.14
CA VAL A 34 -5.75 5.32 -6.09
C VAL A 34 -6.16 4.00 -6.74
N VAL A 35 -5.19 3.09 -6.88
CA VAL A 35 -5.42 1.78 -7.50
C VAL A 35 -5.89 0.80 -6.43
N CYS A 36 -7.14 0.35 -6.52
CA CYS A 36 -7.69 -0.68 -5.64
C CYS A 36 -7.52 -2.06 -6.28
N VAL A 37 -6.83 -2.97 -5.58
CA VAL A 37 -6.63 -4.35 -6.01
C VAL A 37 -7.59 -5.24 -5.23
N VAL A 38 -8.53 -5.85 -5.93
CA VAL A 38 -9.57 -6.72 -5.37
C VAL A 38 -9.47 -8.13 -5.96
N GLY A 39 -10.10 -9.12 -5.31
CA GLY A 39 -10.12 -10.51 -5.78
C GLY A 39 -10.15 -11.50 -4.62
N PRO A 40 -10.37 -12.79 -4.90
CA PRO A 40 -10.48 -13.82 -3.88
C PRO A 40 -9.19 -13.98 -3.07
N SER A 41 -9.29 -14.59 -1.89
CA SER A 41 -8.13 -14.98 -1.10
C SER A 41 -7.23 -15.91 -1.90
N GLY A 42 -5.90 -15.75 -1.77
CA GLY A 42 -4.93 -16.54 -2.53
C GLY A 42 -4.73 -16.11 -3.99
N SER A 43 -5.38 -15.04 -4.49
CA SER A 43 -5.19 -14.58 -5.87
C SER A 43 -3.86 -13.88 -6.15
N GLY A 44 -2.99 -13.71 -5.14
CA GLY A 44 -1.65 -13.13 -5.32
C GLY A 44 -1.52 -11.63 -4.98
N LYS A 45 -2.60 -10.95 -4.54
CA LYS A 45 -2.63 -9.50 -4.24
C LYS A 45 -1.51 -9.05 -3.29
N THR A 46 -1.41 -9.68 -2.12
CA THR A 46 -0.35 -9.40 -1.13
C THR A 46 1.04 -9.65 -1.70
N THR A 47 1.22 -10.70 -2.52
CA THR A 47 2.52 -10.99 -3.16
C THR A 47 2.89 -9.91 -4.18
N LEU A 48 1.94 -9.45 -4.99
CA LEU A 48 2.15 -8.31 -5.89
C LEU A 48 2.59 -7.06 -5.11
N LEU A 49 1.86 -6.75 -4.04
CA LEU A 49 2.17 -5.59 -3.19
C LEU A 49 3.57 -5.69 -2.56
N ARG A 50 3.94 -6.88 -2.04
CA ARG A 50 5.27 -7.13 -1.46
C ARG A 50 6.39 -7.02 -2.48
N CYS A 51 6.16 -7.43 -3.72
CA CYS A 51 7.12 -7.21 -4.80
C CYS A 51 7.33 -5.71 -5.04
N LEU A 52 6.25 -4.93 -5.16
CA LEU A 52 6.31 -3.48 -5.34
C LEU A 52 6.95 -2.76 -4.13
N ALA A 53 6.75 -3.26 -2.92
CA ALA A 53 7.38 -2.77 -1.69
C ALA A 53 8.86 -3.17 -1.55
N LEU A 54 9.43 -3.90 -2.51
CA LEU A 54 10.80 -4.44 -2.45
C LEU A 54 11.03 -5.38 -1.24
N LEU A 55 9.98 -6.03 -0.76
CA LEU A 55 10.02 -7.04 0.29
C LEU A 55 10.18 -8.44 -0.30
N GLU A 56 9.73 -8.63 -1.55
CA GLU A 56 9.89 -9.85 -2.33
C GLU A 56 10.54 -9.52 -3.67
N THR A 57 11.44 -10.39 -4.11
CA THR A 57 12.04 -10.29 -5.44
C THR A 57 11.18 -11.10 -6.43
N PRO A 58 10.78 -10.54 -7.57
CA PRO A 58 10.08 -11.30 -8.60
C PRO A 58 10.99 -12.43 -9.16
N SER A 59 10.38 -13.54 -9.58
CA SER A 59 11.09 -14.63 -10.23
C SER A 59 11.37 -14.35 -11.71
N GLU A 60 10.52 -13.51 -12.34
CA GLU A 60 10.64 -13.02 -13.72
C GLU A 60 10.11 -11.59 -13.80
N GLY A 61 10.47 -10.87 -14.86
CA GLY A 61 10.06 -9.49 -15.07
C GLY A 61 10.88 -8.50 -14.25
N ARG A 62 10.36 -7.29 -14.09
CA ARG A 62 11.06 -6.23 -13.35
C ARG A 62 10.08 -5.24 -12.71
N ILE A 63 10.59 -4.52 -11.71
CA ILE A 63 9.89 -3.38 -11.11
C ILE A 63 10.68 -2.13 -11.44
N VAL A 64 9.96 -1.12 -11.92
CA VAL A 64 10.50 0.17 -12.32
C VAL A 64 9.87 1.26 -11.45
N MET A 65 10.65 2.18 -10.94
CA MET A 65 10.17 3.36 -10.22
C MET A 65 10.80 4.61 -10.81
N GLN A 66 9.96 5.58 -11.22
CA GLN A 66 10.42 6.82 -11.85
C GLN A 66 11.42 6.60 -13.01
N GLY A 67 11.13 5.60 -13.85
CA GLY A 67 11.96 5.22 -15.00
C GLY A 67 13.19 4.36 -14.67
N ASN A 68 13.52 4.14 -13.39
CA ASN A 68 14.66 3.32 -12.99
C ASN A 68 14.22 1.91 -12.60
N THR A 69 14.90 0.89 -13.10
CA THR A 69 14.69 -0.50 -12.67
C THR A 69 15.22 -0.67 -11.24
N ILE A 70 14.33 -1.06 -10.32
CA ILE A 70 14.62 -1.19 -8.89
C ILE A 70 14.53 -2.64 -8.37
N SER A 71 13.99 -3.56 -9.16
CA SER A 71 13.99 -4.99 -8.83
C SER A 71 13.97 -5.85 -10.09
N THR A 72 14.81 -6.88 -10.11
CA THR A 72 14.88 -7.94 -11.13
C THR A 72 15.22 -9.26 -10.46
N PRO A 73 15.02 -10.42 -11.09
CA PRO A 73 15.44 -11.71 -10.54
C PRO A 73 16.94 -11.78 -10.20
N ALA A 74 17.77 -11.21 -11.05
CA ALA A 74 19.24 -11.25 -10.89
C ALA A 74 19.76 -10.32 -9.79
N GLN A 75 18.99 -9.30 -9.40
CA GLN A 75 19.37 -8.35 -8.33
C GLN A 75 20.80 -7.80 -8.50
N GLU A 76 21.14 -7.37 -9.70
CA GLU A 76 22.45 -6.82 -10.03
C GLU A 76 22.81 -5.58 -9.20
N LYS A 77 24.13 -5.27 -9.09
CA LYS A 77 24.59 -4.12 -8.27
C LYS A 77 23.90 -2.79 -8.60
N PRO A 78 23.73 -2.38 -9.89
CA PRO A 78 23.04 -1.14 -10.21
C PRO A 78 21.58 -1.16 -9.77
N VAL A 79 20.88 -2.30 -9.90
CA VAL A 79 19.48 -2.48 -9.48
C VAL A 79 19.36 -2.33 -7.95
N LYS A 80 20.25 -2.95 -7.18
CA LYS A 80 20.29 -2.82 -5.71
C LYS A 80 20.57 -1.38 -5.26
N ALA A 81 21.44 -0.67 -5.97
CA ALA A 81 21.72 0.74 -5.68
C ALA A 81 20.50 1.62 -5.95
N ALA A 82 19.83 1.43 -7.09
CA ALA A 82 18.59 2.13 -7.45
C ALA A 82 17.47 1.84 -6.42
N ALA A 83 17.29 0.56 -6.03
CA ALA A 83 16.32 0.17 -5.01
C ALA A 83 16.58 0.87 -3.67
N ARG A 84 17.85 0.96 -3.24
CA ARG A 84 18.22 1.64 -2.00
C ARG A 84 17.89 3.13 -2.05
N ALA A 85 18.12 3.79 -3.20
CA ALA A 85 17.88 5.22 -3.38
C ALA A 85 16.40 5.59 -3.25
N VAL A 86 15.49 4.72 -3.73
CA VAL A 86 14.04 4.99 -3.75
C VAL A 86 13.26 4.31 -2.62
N ARG A 87 13.91 3.52 -1.77
CA ARG A 87 13.22 2.74 -0.73
C ARG A 87 12.38 3.62 0.22
N SER A 88 12.82 4.84 0.50
CA SER A 88 12.08 5.79 1.33
C SER A 88 10.89 6.42 0.61
N ASP A 89 10.82 6.32 -0.72
CA ASP A 89 9.73 6.84 -1.53
C ASP A 89 8.53 5.88 -1.58
N ILE A 90 8.69 4.66 -1.04
CA ILE A 90 7.65 3.63 -0.95
C ILE A 90 7.29 3.44 0.52
N GLY A 91 6.09 3.85 0.90
CA GLY A 91 5.51 3.56 2.22
C GLY A 91 4.66 2.29 2.16
N MET A 92 4.67 1.50 3.21
CA MET A 92 3.81 0.31 3.32
C MET A 92 3.09 0.27 4.65
N VAL A 93 1.79 -0.01 4.59
CA VAL A 93 0.89 -0.20 5.73
C VAL A 93 0.39 -1.64 5.68
N PHE A 94 0.65 -2.40 6.72
CA PHE A 94 0.35 -3.82 6.82
C PHE A 94 -1.00 -4.08 7.51
N GLN A 95 -1.55 -5.26 7.31
CA GLN A 95 -2.73 -5.77 8.00
C GLN A 95 -2.54 -5.80 9.53
N HIS A 96 -1.37 -6.21 10.00
CA HIS A 96 -0.98 -6.25 11.42
C HIS A 96 -0.08 -5.06 11.71
N PHE A 97 -0.56 -3.95 12.05
CA PHE A 97 0.01 -2.66 12.42
C PHE A 97 1.56 -2.55 12.41
N ASN A 98 2.28 -3.59 12.84
CA ASN A 98 3.74 -3.73 12.87
C ASN A 98 4.46 -2.57 13.59
N LEU A 99 3.82 -1.99 14.61
CA LEU A 99 4.44 -0.98 15.45
C LEU A 99 5.49 -1.61 16.36
N TRP A 100 6.56 -0.87 16.64
CA TRP A 100 7.57 -1.28 17.61
C TRP A 100 6.98 -1.17 19.04
N PRO A 101 6.73 -2.29 19.74
CA PRO A 101 5.99 -2.29 21.00
C PRO A 101 6.75 -1.62 22.15
N HIS A 102 8.06 -1.54 22.06
CA HIS A 102 8.96 -0.93 23.05
C HIS A 102 9.19 0.56 22.83
N MET A 103 8.60 1.14 21.81
CA MET A 103 8.67 2.57 21.47
C MET A 103 7.30 3.23 21.64
N SER A 104 7.28 4.46 22.13
CA SER A 104 6.08 5.30 22.13
C SER A 104 5.57 5.56 20.70
N VAL A 105 4.37 6.09 20.57
CA VAL A 105 3.79 6.52 19.30
C VAL A 105 4.71 7.52 18.60
N LEU A 106 5.18 8.55 19.31
CA LEU A 106 6.09 9.54 18.75
C LEU A 106 7.39 8.90 18.29
N GLU A 107 7.99 8.03 19.09
CA GLU A 107 9.24 7.35 18.73
C GLU A 107 9.06 6.45 17.50
N ASN A 108 7.93 5.76 17.36
CA ASN A 108 7.59 5.00 16.15
C ASN A 108 7.60 5.88 14.87
N LEU A 109 7.19 7.14 14.96
CA LEU A 109 7.14 8.03 13.81
C LEU A 109 8.51 8.65 13.49
N ILE A 110 9.30 9.04 14.50
CA ILE A 110 10.54 9.80 14.29
C ILE A 110 11.75 8.92 14.01
N GLU A 111 11.73 7.64 14.35
CA GLU A 111 12.91 6.75 14.26
C GLU A 111 13.47 6.69 12.83
N ALA A 112 12.62 6.44 11.83
CA ALA A 112 13.06 6.34 10.44
C ALA A 112 13.52 7.70 9.86
N PRO A 113 12.78 8.81 10.01
CA PRO A 113 13.27 10.15 9.62
C PRO A 113 14.63 10.51 10.19
N VAL A 114 14.85 10.29 11.49
CA VAL A 114 16.12 10.59 12.15
C VAL A 114 17.23 9.65 11.68
N ARG A 115 16.98 8.33 11.65
CA ARG A 115 18.04 7.33 11.34
C ARG A 115 18.38 7.27 9.87
N VAL A 116 17.36 7.31 9.00
CA VAL A 116 17.53 7.08 7.56
C VAL A 116 17.74 8.40 6.81
N LYS A 117 16.86 9.38 7.03
CA LYS A 117 16.96 10.71 6.37
C LYS A 117 17.91 11.67 7.04
N LYS A 118 18.45 11.31 8.23
CA LYS A 118 19.33 12.17 9.03
C LYS A 118 18.68 13.51 9.40
N MET A 119 17.35 13.52 9.51
CA MET A 119 16.58 14.69 9.92
C MET A 119 16.93 15.06 11.37
N ALA A 120 17.01 16.36 11.67
CA ALA A 120 17.20 16.80 13.04
C ALA A 120 16.03 16.33 13.94
N ARG A 121 16.33 15.86 15.15
CA ARG A 121 15.31 15.28 16.04
C ARG A 121 14.14 16.25 16.30
N ALA A 122 14.43 17.55 16.50
CA ALA A 122 13.40 18.56 16.72
C ALA A 122 12.47 18.72 15.50
N GLU A 123 13.03 18.70 14.30
CA GLU A 123 12.28 18.75 13.04
C GLU A 123 11.43 17.48 12.86
N ALA A 124 11.98 16.29 13.15
CA ALA A 124 11.27 15.02 13.09
C ALA A 124 10.09 14.99 14.08
N ILE A 125 10.25 15.54 15.29
CA ILE A 125 9.18 15.66 16.28
C ILE A 125 8.06 16.56 15.75
N ALA A 126 8.37 17.74 15.25
CA ALA A 126 7.37 18.67 14.72
C ALA A 126 6.59 18.06 13.54
N ALA A 127 7.28 17.37 12.63
CA ALA A 127 6.66 16.66 11.51
C ALA A 127 5.76 15.51 12.01
N ALA A 128 6.22 14.72 12.99
CA ALA A 128 5.47 13.63 13.57
C ALA A 128 4.19 14.11 14.28
N GLU A 129 4.25 15.21 15.04
CA GLU A 129 3.10 15.82 15.69
C GLU A 129 2.05 16.31 14.68
N ALA A 130 2.48 16.90 13.56
CA ALA A 130 1.59 17.29 12.48
C ALA A 130 0.88 16.07 11.85
N LEU A 131 1.60 14.95 11.68
CA LEU A 131 1.02 13.70 11.20
C LEU A 131 0.07 13.06 12.21
N LEU A 132 0.42 13.08 13.50
CA LEU A 132 -0.47 12.59 14.57
C LEU A 132 -1.75 13.42 14.66
N LYS A 133 -1.67 14.73 14.48
CA LYS A 133 -2.85 15.61 14.38
C LYS A 133 -3.71 15.23 13.15
N LYS A 134 -3.09 14.92 12.01
CA LYS A 134 -3.78 14.50 10.80
C LYS A 134 -4.59 13.21 10.97
N VAL A 135 -4.10 12.27 11.78
CA VAL A 135 -4.78 11.01 12.08
C VAL A 135 -5.57 11.02 13.39
N ASP A 136 -5.75 12.22 13.99
CA ASP A 136 -6.49 12.44 15.24
C ASP A 136 -5.98 11.62 16.43
N LEU A 137 -4.66 11.64 16.65
CA LEU A 137 -3.96 10.90 17.71
C LEU A 137 -2.84 11.72 18.38
N LEU A 138 -2.89 13.05 18.33
CA LEU A 138 -1.86 13.88 18.95
C LEU A 138 -1.82 13.70 20.47
N ASP A 139 -2.97 13.48 21.12
CA ASP A 139 -3.10 13.20 22.55
C ASP A 139 -2.46 11.86 22.97
N LYS A 140 -2.20 10.98 22.03
CA LYS A 140 -1.59 9.64 22.21
C LYS A 140 -0.10 9.61 21.92
N ARG A 141 0.55 10.78 21.63
CA ARG A 141 1.96 10.83 21.20
C ARG A 141 2.93 10.08 22.11
N ASP A 142 2.69 10.12 23.41
CA ASP A 142 3.57 9.51 24.42
C ASP A 142 3.06 8.13 24.89
N ALA A 143 1.93 7.64 24.34
CA ALA A 143 1.40 6.31 24.61
C ALA A 143 2.23 5.23 23.93
N TYR A 144 2.19 4.01 24.47
CA TYR A 144 2.78 2.83 23.85
C TYR A 144 1.71 2.04 23.07
N PRO A 145 2.08 1.29 22.00
CA PRO A 145 1.14 0.54 21.17
C PRO A 145 0.16 -0.34 21.97
N ALA A 146 0.60 -0.97 23.05
CA ALA A 146 -0.24 -1.83 23.90
C ALA A 146 -1.41 -1.08 24.59
N ARG A 147 -1.37 0.26 24.63
CA ARG A 147 -2.45 1.10 25.21
C ARG A 147 -3.39 1.68 24.17
N LEU A 148 -3.26 1.26 22.90
CA LEU A 148 -4.05 1.76 21.78
C LEU A 148 -5.04 0.69 21.31
N SER A 149 -6.24 1.12 20.86
CA SER A 149 -7.13 0.25 20.10
C SER A 149 -6.53 -0.17 18.76
N GLY A 150 -7.04 -1.23 18.14
CA GLY A 150 -6.57 -1.68 16.82
C GLY A 150 -6.65 -0.58 15.76
N GLY A 151 -7.75 0.19 15.73
CA GLY A 151 -7.90 1.32 14.80
C GLY A 151 -6.91 2.45 15.07
N GLN A 152 -6.62 2.75 16.35
CA GLN A 152 -5.58 3.71 16.72
C GLN A 152 -4.20 3.23 16.30
N GLN A 153 -3.86 1.95 16.53
CA GLN A 153 -2.58 1.38 16.09
C GLN A 153 -2.43 1.47 14.57
N GLN A 154 -3.49 1.20 13.81
CA GLN A 154 -3.46 1.29 12.35
C GLN A 154 -3.28 2.74 11.88
N ARG A 155 -3.96 3.70 12.50
CA ARG A 155 -3.77 5.12 12.18
C ARG A 155 -2.34 5.60 12.52
N VAL A 156 -1.74 5.11 13.60
CA VAL A 156 -0.30 5.33 13.89
C VAL A 156 0.58 4.68 12.82
N ALA A 157 0.27 3.48 12.35
CA ALA A 157 1.04 2.82 11.27
C ALA A 157 0.97 3.62 9.95
N ILE A 158 -0.18 4.20 9.63
CA ILE A 158 -0.33 5.12 8.48
C ILE A 158 0.54 6.37 8.70
N ALA A 159 0.44 7.01 9.86
CA ALA A 159 1.24 8.21 10.18
C ALA A 159 2.75 7.91 10.11
N ARG A 160 3.18 6.74 10.61
CA ARG A 160 4.58 6.29 10.52
C ARG A 160 5.03 6.11 9.07
N ALA A 161 4.21 5.52 8.19
CA ALA A 161 4.52 5.40 6.78
C ALA A 161 4.65 6.78 6.12
N LEU A 162 3.76 7.72 6.45
CA LEU A 162 3.79 9.11 5.96
C LEU A 162 5.00 9.91 6.47
N ALA A 163 5.57 9.59 7.64
CA ALA A 163 6.70 10.30 8.22
C ALA A 163 7.95 10.26 7.32
N MET A 164 8.04 9.26 6.44
CA MET A 164 9.08 9.20 5.42
C MET A 164 8.76 10.02 4.16
N SER A 165 7.65 10.76 4.11
CA SER A 165 7.18 11.52 2.93
C SER A 165 7.27 10.69 1.64
N PRO A 166 6.61 9.53 1.60
CA PRO A 166 6.70 8.62 0.47
C PRO A 166 5.97 9.20 -0.75
N LYS A 167 6.37 8.79 -1.94
CA LYS A 167 5.69 9.12 -3.20
C LYS A 167 4.53 8.19 -3.51
N VAL A 168 4.56 6.98 -2.96
CA VAL A 168 3.48 5.99 -3.07
C VAL A 168 3.28 5.27 -1.75
N LEU A 169 2.02 5.09 -1.37
CA LEU A 169 1.61 4.28 -0.21
C LEU A 169 0.97 2.97 -0.69
N LEU A 170 1.46 1.88 -0.13
CA LEU A 170 0.97 0.52 -0.38
C LEU A 170 0.21 0.06 0.86
N PHE A 171 -1.06 -0.36 0.71
CA PHE A 171 -1.90 -0.85 1.79
C PHE A 171 -2.22 -2.33 1.59
N ASP A 172 -1.78 -3.19 2.50
CA ASP A 172 -2.03 -4.64 2.48
C ASP A 172 -3.13 -4.97 3.47
N GLU A 173 -4.39 -4.97 3.00
CA GLU A 173 -5.59 -5.28 3.79
C GLU A 173 -5.66 -4.55 5.14
N ALA A 174 -5.33 -3.27 5.15
CA ALA A 174 -5.11 -2.45 6.35
C ALA A 174 -6.32 -2.33 7.30
N THR A 175 -7.50 -2.82 6.90
CA THR A 175 -8.74 -2.77 7.70
C THR A 175 -9.28 -4.14 8.09
N SER A 176 -8.73 -5.24 7.55
CA SER A 176 -9.31 -6.58 7.69
C SER A 176 -9.27 -7.12 9.13
N ALA A 177 -8.32 -6.67 9.95
CA ALA A 177 -8.16 -7.08 11.35
C ALA A 177 -8.95 -6.19 12.34
N LEU A 178 -9.82 -5.30 11.85
CA LEU A 178 -10.52 -4.29 12.65
C LEU A 178 -12.02 -4.55 12.73
N ASP A 179 -12.60 -4.23 13.89
CA ASP A 179 -14.05 -4.16 14.06
C ASP A 179 -14.66 -3.08 13.15
N PRO A 180 -15.96 -3.19 12.78
CA PRO A 180 -16.59 -2.28 11.81
C PRO A 180 -16.51 -0.80 12.16
N GLU A 181 -16.55 -0.44 13.44
CA GLU A 181 -16.45 0.94 13.90
C GLU A 181 -15.03 1.49 13.70
N LEU A 182 -14.00 0.78 14.17
CA LEU A 182 -12.60 1.16 14.02
C LEU A 182 -12.15 1.17 12.56
N ARG A 183 -12.73 0.32 11.73
CA ARG A 183 -12.52 0.27 10.29
C ARG A 183 -12.92 1.57 9.61
N ARG A 184 -14.06 2.16 10.01
CA ARG A 184 -14.54 3.45 9.45
C ARG A 184 -13.55 4.58 9.68
N GLU A 185 -12.94 4.65 10.87
CA GLU A 185 -11.94 5.66 11.21
C GLU A 185 -10.71 5.56 10.29
N VAL A 186 -10.20 4.34 10.09
CA VAL A 186 -9.05 4.11 9.19
C VAL A 186 -9.39 4.44 7.74
N LEU A 187 -10.55 4.01 7.25
CA LEU A 187 -11.01 4.32 5.89
C LEU A 187 -11.21 5.84 5.70
N GLN A 188 -11.59 6.58 6.73
CA GLN A 188 -11.71 8.04 6.66
C GLN A 188 -10.33 8.69 6.46
N VAL A 189 -9.30 8.25 7.18
CA VAL A 189 -7.91 8.71 6.97
C VAL A 189 -7.47 8.40 5.54
N MET A 190 -7.73 7.19 5.04
CA MET A 190 -7.37 6.82 3.66
C MET A 190 -8.09 7.67 2.61
N ARG A 191 -9.39 7.99 2.81
CA ARG A 191 -10.13 8.91 1.93
C ARG A 191 -9.52 10.32 1.93
N GLN A 192 -9.13 10.82 3.08
CA GLN A 192 -8.47 12.12 3.19
C GLN A 192 -7.14 12.14 2.43
N LEU A 193 -6.32 11.10 2.56
CA LEU A 193 -5.06 10.99 1.82
C LEU A 193 -5.30 10.95 0.29
N ALA A 194 -6.33 10.23 -0.16
CA ALA A 194 -6.72 10.21 -1.56
C ALA A 194 -7.13 11.61 -2.06
N ALA A 195 -7.96 12.32 -1.29
CA ALA A 195 -8.40 13.68 -1.62
C ALA A 195 -7.24 14.68 -1.67
N GLU A 196 -6.18 14.48 -0.88
CA GLU A 196 -4.95 15.27 -0.91
C GLU A 196 -4.02 14.90 -2.09
N GLY A 197 -4.39 13.92 -2.90
CA GLY A 197 -3.62 13.50 -4.07
C GLY A 197 -2.47 12.52 -3.76
N MET A 198 -2.51 11.81 -2.64
CA MET A 198 -1.55 10.75 -2.36
C MET A 198 -1.72 9.60 -3.35
N THR A 199 -0.63 9.19 -3.99
CA THR A 199 -0.63 7.98 -4.82
C THR A 199 -0.72 6.74 -3.96
N MET A 200 -1.70 5.89 -4.20
CA MET A 200 -1.96 4.71 -3.37
C MET A 200 -2.21 3.46 -4.21
N LEU A 201 -1.68 2.32 -3.75
CA LEU A 201 -2.11 0.99 -4.17
C LEU A 201 -2.70 0.28 -2.95
N VAL A 202 -3.96 -0.09 -3.03
CA VAL A 202 -4.74 -0.58 -1.89
C VAL A 202 -5.28 -1.97 -2.19
N VAL A 203 -4.71 -2.99 -1.54
CA VAL A 203 -5.31 -4.33 -1.48
C VAL A 203 -6.41 -4.30 -0.42
N THR A 204 -7.65 -4.57 -0.81
CA THR A 204 -8.79 -4.41 0.10
C THR A 204 -9.94 -5.33 -0.22
N HIS A 205 -10.75 -5.63 0.80
CA HIS A 205 -12.08 -6.23 0.72
C HIS A 205 -13.20 -5.19 0.93
N GLU A 206 -12.85 -3.92 1.07
CA GLU A 206 -13.80 -2.80 1.26
C GLU A 206 -14.31 -2.32 -0.10
N MET A 207 -15.33 -3.00 -0.65
CA MET A 207 -15.85 -2.72 -2.00
C MET A 207 -16.38 -1.28 -2.12
N ASN A 208 -17.02 -0.76 -1.07
CA ASN A 208 -17.48 0.63 -1.03
C ASN A 208 -16.34 1.64 -1.09
N PHE A 209 -15.21 1.35 -0.44
CA PHE A 209 -14.02 2.19 -0.56
C PHE A 209 -13.47 2.14 -1.98
N ALA A 210 -13.28 0.96 -2.54
CA ALA A 210 -12.77 0.79 -3.89
C ALA A 210 -13.65 1.48 -4.95
N ARG A 211 -14.98 1.38 -4.81
CA ARG A 211 -15.94 1.99 -5.72
C ARG A 211 -15.92 3.53 -5.69
N HIS A 212 -15.82 4.15 -4.51
CA HIS A 212 -16.01 5.59 -4.35
C HIS A 212 -14.70 6.39 -4.28
N VAL A 213 -13.59 5.75 -3.93
CA VAL A 213 -12.29 6.40 -3.73
C VAL A 213 -11.26 5.94 -4.75
N GLY A 214 -11.36 4.70 -5.22
CA GLY A 214 -10.49 4.17 -6.24
C GLY A 214 -10.63 4.95 -7.56
N THR A 215 -9.52 5.44 -8.08
CA THR A 215 -9.47 5.98 -9.46
C THR A 215 -9.52 4.85 -10.47
N ARG A 216 -9.04 3.68 -10.04
CA ARG A 216 -8.91 2.48 -10.86
C ARG A 216 -9.03 1.23 -10.00
N THR A 217 -9.79 0.24 -10.46
CA THR A 217 -9.93 -1.07 -9.81
C THR A 217 -9.33 -2.15 -10.67
N VAL A 218 -8.50 -2.99 -10.05
CA VAL A 218 -7.80 -4.13 -10.66
C VAL A 218 -8.30 -5.40 -9.99
N PHE A 219 -8.94 -6.27 -10.76
CA PHE A 219 -9.39 -7.56 -10.29
C PHE A 219 -8.35 -8.64 -10.59
N MET A 220 -7.85 -9.27 -9.53
CA MET A 220 -6.89 -10.37 -9.62
C MET A 220 -7.54 -11.71 -9.28
N ASP A 221 -7.25 -12.71 -10.09
CA ASP A 221 -7.58 -14.11 -9.81
C ASP A 221 -6.45 -15.03 -10.27
N ARG A 222 -6.13 -16.05 -9.49
CA ARG A 222 -5.11 -17.08 -9.78
C ARG A 222 -3.75 -16.53 -10.24
N GLY A 223 -3.32 -15.42 -9.63
CA GLY A 223 -2.02 -14.83 -9.92
C GLY A 223 -1.96 -13.91 -11.15
N GLU A 224 -3.08 -13.63 -11.78
CA GLU A 224 -3.19 -12.80 -12.97
C GLU A 224 -4.12 -11.61 -12.75
N ILE A 225 -3.92 -10.52 -13.49
CA ILE A 225 -4.92 -9.45 -13.63
C ILE A 225 -5.93 -9.91 -14.67
N VAL A 226 -7.16 -10.14 -14.22
CA VAL A 226 -8.27 -10.62 -15.07
C VAL A 226 -9.05 -9.47 -15.68
N GLU A 227 -9.22 -8.39 -14.90
CA GLU A 227 -9.95 -7.21 -15.35
C GLU A 227 -9.40 -5.95 -14.68
N GLU A 228 -9.39 -4.86 -15.44
CA GLU A 228 -9.06 -3.55 -14.96
C GLU A 228 -10.06 -2.55 -15.53
N ALA A 229 -10.58 -1.66 -14.67
CA ALA A 229 -11.53 -0.63 -15.07
C ALA A 229 -11.36 0.64 -14.22
N PRO A 230 -11.80 1.81 -14.71
CA PRO A 230 -11.91 3.01 -13.88
C PRO A 230 -12.83 2.77 -12.69
N GLY A 231 -12.43 3.26 -11.51
CA GLY A 231 -13.13 3.26 -10.22
C GLY A 231 -14.46 2.53 -10.17
N ALA A 232 -15.57 3.28 -10.20
CA ALA A 232 -16.91 2.72 -10.10
C ALA A 232 -17.31 1.80 -11.28
N ALA A 233 -16.73 1.99 -12.46
CA ALA A 233 -17.11 1.22 -13.65
C ALA A 233 -16.90 -0.29 -13.51
N PHE A 234 -15.91 -0.70 -12.72
CA PHE A 234 -15.70 -2.11 -12.38
C PHE A 234 -16.90 -2.72 -11.64
N PHE A 235 -17.52 -1.95 -10.75
CA PHE A 235 -18.64 -2.39 -9.92
C PHE A 235 -19.97 -2.28 -10.64
N ASP A 236 -20.12 -1.28 -11.52
CA ASP A 236 -21.39 -1.02 -12.23
C ASP A 236 -21.58 -1.93 -13.45
N ALA A 237 -20.48 -2.29 -14.14
CA ALA A 237 -20.50 -3.06 -15.36
C ALA A 237 -19.25 -3.97 -15.49
N PRO A 238 -19.09 -4.99 -14.62
CA PRO A 238 -17.99 -5.94 -14.71
C PRO A 238 -18.07 -6.71 -16.04
N LYS A 239 -16.95 -6.77 -16.77
CA LYS A 239 -16.89 -7.33 -18.11
C LYS A 239 -16.68 -8.83 -18.14
N THR A 240 -15.91 -9.35 -17.18
CA THR A 240 -15.57 -10.77 -17.14
C THR A 240 -16.53 -11.55 -16.25
N GLU A 241 -16.88 -12.76 -16.66
CA GLU A 241 -17.73 -13.67 -15.86
C GLU A 241 -17.14 -13.91 -14.45
N ARG A 242 -15.81 -13.94 -14.35
CA ARG A 242 -15.10 -14.11 -13.06
C ARG A 242 -15.30 -12.90 -12.14
N ALA A 243 -15.24 -11.68 -12.66
CA ALA A 243 -15.48 -10.46 -11.90
C ALA A 243 -16.96 -10.39 -11.46
N GLN A 244 -17.91 -10.74 -12.36
CA GLN A 244 -19.35 -10.78 -12.06
C GLN A 244 -19.63 -11.73 -10.90
N ARG A 245 -19.14 -12.97 -10.96
CA ARG A 245 -19.30 -13.96 -9.87
C ARG A 245 -18.64 -13.52 -8.57
N PHE A 246 -17.52 -12.83 -8.65
CA PHE A 246 -16.84 -12.30 -7.46
C PHE A 246 -17.68 -11.20 -6.79
N LEU A 247 -18.22 -10.26 -7.55
CA LEU A 247 -19.00 -9.15 -7.02
C LEU A 247 -20.35 -9.61 -6.43
N GLN A 248 -21.01 -10.63 -7.00
CA GLN A 248 -22.24 -11.20 -6.45
C GLN A 248 -22.11 -11.64 -4.98
N GLN A 249 -20.90 -11.96 -4.50
CA GLN A 249 -20.65 -12.33 -3.10
C GLN A 249 -20.74 -11.15 -2.13
N PHE A 250 -20.82 -9.91 -2.62
CA PHE A 250 -20.87 -8.67 -1.84
C PHE A 250 -22.15 -7.86 -2.04
N GLU A 251 -23.12 -8.38 -2.82
CA GLU A 251 -24.42 -7.76 -3.07
C GLU A 251 -25.50 -8.16 -2.03
N GLU A 252 -25.15 -8.98 -1.02
CA GLU A 252 -25.97 -9.30 0.15
C GLU A 252 -25.59 -8.33 1.30
#